data_adfe8373eff65abab5eea20ddbee49f3
#
_entry.id   adfe8373eff65abab5eea20ddbee49f3
#
_cell.length_a   1.000
_cell.length_b   1.000
_cell.length_c   1.000
_cell.angle_alpha   90.00
_cell.angle_beta   90.00
_cell.angle_gamma   90.00
#
_symmetry.space_group_name_H-M   'P 1'
#
loop_
_entity.id
_entity.type
_entity.pdbx_description
1 polymer ?
#
loop_
_entity_poly.entity_id
_entity_poly.type
_entity_poly.pdbx_seq_one_letter_code
_entity_poly.pdbx_strand_id
1 'polypeptide(L)'
;MKIKSFIGGFDKNISYLIWCESTRRAGIVDAAVDISEIIEFIESKNLILEKLFITHSHFDHIKYIEDLRDQFPQLQLCGYYLPEEDFGVNHRGLTHHEIIPIGTEILTVLHTPGHYPDSICLWNKKDNCVFTGDTMFVGRTGRTIGAKSNISHLYNSIYETLLILPPQTIIYSGHHYGFKKSISL
;
A
#
# COMPACT_ATOMS: atom_id res chain seq x y z
N MET A 1 -9.30 -11.03 5.58
CA MET A 1 -9.43 -9.71 4.91
C MET A 1 -9.89 -9.92 3.47
N LYS A 2 -10.74 -9.05 2.92
CA LYS A 2 -11.10 -9.05 1.50
C LYS A 2 -10.25 -8.03 0.77
N ILE A 3 -9.95 -8.32 -0.50
CA ILE A 3 -9.07 -7.47 -1.34
C ILE A 3 -9.69 -7.33 -2.72
N LYS A 4 -9.74 -6.13 -3.26
CA LYS A 4 -10.05 -5.85 -4.65
C LYS A 4 -8.98 -4.93 -5.25
N SER A 5 -8.41 -5.34 -6.37
CA SER A 5 -7.43 -4.54 -7.11
C SER A 5 -8.10 -3.73 -8.21
N PHE A 6 -7.64 -2.49 -8.38
CA PHE A 6 -7.97 -1.59 -9.48
C PHE A 6 -6.69 -1.26 -10.23
N ILE A 7 -6.66 -1.48 -11.54
CA ILE A 7 -5.47 -1.26 -12.37
C ILE A 7 -5.72 -0.10 -13.30
N GLY A 8 -4.79 0.84 -13.35
CA GLY A 8 -4.89 2.04 -14.19
C GLY A 8 -3.70 2.95 -13.97
N GLY A 9 -3.96 4.25 -14.00
CA GLY A 9 -2.99 5.25 -13.67
C GLY A 9 -1.77 5.28 -14.60
N PHE A 10 -0.66 5.80 -14.06
CA PHE A 10 0.61 5.87 -14.79
C PHE A 10 1.34 4.52 -14.68
N ASP A 11 1.83 4.01 -15.82
CA ASP A 11 2.63 2.77 -15.88
C ASP A 11 2.00 1.54 -15.19
N LYS A 12 0.68 1.36 -15.36
CA LYS A 12 -0.08 0.21 -14.83
C LYS A 12 -0.06 0.11 -13.30
N ASN A 13 -0.20 1.24 -12.60
CA ASN A 13 -0.38 1.25 -11.16
C ASN A 13 -1.54 0.36 -10.71
N ILE A 14 -1.43 -0.14 -9.49
CA ILE A 14 -2.50 -0.89 -8.84
C ILE A 14 -2.81 -0.21 -7.50
N SER A 15 -4.06 0.22 -7.34
CA SER A 15 -4.63 0.53 -6.03
C SER A 15 -5.39 -0.67 -5.49
N TYR A 16 -5.33 -0.89 -4.19
CA TYR A 16 -6.06 -1.98 -3.56
C TYR A 16 -7.06 -1.44 -2.55
N LEU A 17 -8.32 -1.80 -2.71
CA LEU A 17 -9.32 -1.65 -1.66
C LEU A 17 -9.32 -2.91 -0.80
N ILE A 18 -9.10 -2.74 0.49
CA ILE A 18 -9.05 -3.81 1.48
C ILE A 18 -10.12 -3.59 2.53
N TRP A 19 -10.80 -4.63 2.98
CA TRP A 19 -11.84 -4.47 3.99
C TRP A 19 -12.06 -5.69 4.87
N CYS A 20 -12.59 -5.40 6.05
CA CYS A 20 -13.12 -6.39 6.96
C CYS A 20 -14.58 -6.71 6.61
N GLU A 21 -14.89 -7.97 6.27
CA GLU A 21 -16.23 -8.36 5.85
C GLU A 21 -17.29 -8.19 6.96
N SER A 22 -16.92 -8.49 8.20
CA SER A 22 -17.86 -8.43 9.33
C SER A 22 -18.20 -7.01 9.78
N THR A 23 -17.23 -6.07 9.68
CA THR A 23 -17.41 -4.69 10.15
C THR A 23 -17.64 -3.69 9.04
N ARG A 24 -17.45 -4.07 7.79
CA ARG A 24 -17.47 -3.19 6.59
C ARG A 24 -16.41 -2.07 6.61
N ARG A 25 -15.54 -2.02 7.61
CA ARG A 25 -14.45 -1.04 7.65
C ARG A 25 -13.43 -1.36 6.57
N ALA A 26 -12.97 -0.32 5.88
CA ALA A 26 -12.13 -0.43 4.69
C ALA A 26 -10.95 0.54 4.73
N GLY A 27 -9.94 0.21 3.95
CA GLY A 27 -8.81 1.07 3.63
C GLY A 27 -8.43 0.93 2.16
N ILE A 28 -7.79 1.95 1.60
CA ILE A 28 -7.17 1.91 0.27
C ILE A 28 -5.66 1.86 0.45
N VAL A 29 -4.98 1.07 -0.36
CA VAL A 29 -3.52 1.07 -0.49
C VAL A 29 -3.19 1.74 -1.81
N ASP A 30 -2.54 2.88 -1.74
CA ASP A 30 -2.17 3.84 -2.76
C ASP A 30 -3.35 4.50 -3.52
N ALA A 31 -3.30 5.81 -3.65
CA ALA A 31 -4.21 6.62 -4.44
C ALA A 31 -3.67 6.78 -5.89
N ALA A 32 -3.42 5.65 -6.56
CA ALA A 32 -2.64 5.58 -7.78
C ALA A 32 -3.47 5.52 -9.07
N VAL A 33 -4.76 5.19 -8.96
CA VAL A 33 -5.67 5.05 -10.09
C VAL A 33 -6.89 5.96 -9.93
N ASP A 34 -7.62 6.21 -11.02
CA ASP A 34 -8.88 6.95 -10.97
C ASP A 34 -9.84 6.34 -9.94
N ILE A 35 -10.43 7.20 -9.12
CA ILE A 35 -11.19 6.78 -7.94
C ILE A 35 -12.64 6.39 -8.23
N SER A 36 -13.16 6.66 -9.42
CA SER A 36 -14.58 6.49 -9.76
C SER A 36 -15.06 5.07 -9.52
N GLU A 37 -14.36 4.06 -10.08
CA GLU A 37 -14.70 2.64 -9.86
C GLU A 37 -14.52 2.20 -8.40
N ILE A 38 -13.58 2.82 -7.67
CA ILE A 38 -13.35 2.54 -6.25
C ILE A 38 -14.55 3.02 -5.44
N ILE A 39 -15.02 4.25 -5.70
CA ILE A 39 -16.19 4.85 -5.03
C ILE A 39 -17.44 4.02 -5.29
N GLU A 40 -17.74 3.72 -6.56
CA GLU A 40 -18.89 2.88 -6.94
C GLU A 40 -18.86 1.54 -6.20
N PHE A 41 -17.68 0.91 -6.08
CA PHE A 41 -17.55 -0.34 -5.37
C PHE A 41 -17.76 -0.19 -3.86
N ILE A 42 -17.22 0.86 -3.24
CA ILE A 42 -17.42 1.19 -1.81
C ILE A 42 -18.91 1.33 -1.52
N GLU A 43 -19.63 2.10 -2.34
CA GLU A 43 -21.07 2.32 -2.21
C GLU A 43 -21.87 1.02 -2.39
N SER A 44 -21.58 0.25 -3.46
CA SER A 44 -22.28 -1.01 -3.76
C SER A 44 -22.15 -2.07 -2.65
N LYS A 45 -21.09 -1.98 -1.85
CA LYS A 45 -20.81 -2.88 -0.73
C LYS A 45 -21.13 -2.28 0.63
N ASN A 46 -21.57 -1.03 0.69
CA ASN A 46 -21.79 -0.27 1.93
C ASN A 46 -20.54 -0.32 2.83
N LEU A 47 -19.36 -0.06 2.26
CA LEU A 47 -18.11 -0.03 3.00
C LEU A 47 -17.92 1.33 3.69
N ILE A 48 -17.26 1.31 4.83
CA ILE A 48 -16.88 2.49 5.60
C ILE A 48 -15.37 2.70 5.37
N LEU A 49 -15.03 3.59 4.44
CA LEU A 49 -13.65 3.93 4.16
C LEU A 49 -13.08 4.82 5.27
N GLU A 50 -12.03 4.34 5.95
CA GLU A 50 -11.42 5.03 7.10
C GLU A 50 -9.97 5.46 6.84
N LYS A 51 -9.24 4.70 6.04
CA LYS A 51 -7.79 4.87 5.87
C LYS A 51 -7.37 4.83 4.42
N LEU A 52 -6.40 5.68 4.10
CA LEU A 52 -5.60 5.58 2.89
C LEU A 52 -4.16 5.31 3.31
N PHE A 53 -3.64 4.15 2.94
CA PHE A 53 -2.26 3.79 3.14
C PHE A 53 -1.44 4.23 1.94
N ILE A 54 -0.33 4.91 2.19
CA ILE A 54 0.63 5.35 1.18
C ILE A 54 1.86 4.49 1.33
N THR A 55 2.13 3.65 0.32
CA THR A 55 3.30 2.77 0.35
C THR A 55 4.60 3.55 0.24
N HIS A 56 4.61 4.64 -0.54
CA HIS A 56 5.69 5.60 -0.63
C HIS A 56 5.23 6.85 -1.39
N SER A 57 5.98 7.95 -1.28
CA SER A 57 5.57 9.28 -1.75
C SER A 57 5.90 9.59 -3.22
N HIS A 58 6.10 8.62 -4.10
CA HIS A 58 6.18 8.90 -5.53
C HIS A 58 4.83 9.41 -6.06
N PHE A 59 4.90 10.37 -6.97
CA PHE A 59 3.73 11.12 -7.48
C PHE A 59 2.60 10.24 -7.99
N ASP A 60 2.92 9.13 -8.59
CA ASP A 60 1.95 8.20 -9.19
C ASP A 60 1.23 7.33 -8.16
N HIS A 61 1.75 7.19 -6.93
CA HIS A 61 1.10 6.52 -5.81
C HIS A 61 0.21 7.44 -4.97
N ILE A 62 0.41 8.75 -5.09
CA ILE A 62 -0.31 9.77 -4.31
C ILE A 62 -1.20 10.68 -5.17
N LYS A 63 -1.29 10.41 -6.47
CA LYS A 63 -1.91 11.28 -7.47
C LYS A 63 -3.35 11.66 -7.15
N TYR A 64 -4.14 10.76 -6.60
CA TYR A 64 -5.57 10.95 -6.34
C TYR A 64 -5.90 11.13 -4.85
N ILE A 65 -4.93 11.57 -4.04
CA ILE A 65 -5.17 11.84 -2.61
C ILE A 65 -6.23 12.91 -2.42
N GLU A 66 -6.13 14.03 -3.12
CA GLU A 66 -7.06 15.15 -2.95
C GLU A 66 -8.47 14.75 -3.41
N ASP A 67 -8.59 14.03 -4.52
CA ASP A 67 -9.89 13.54 -4.99
C ASP A 67 -10.55 12.61 -3.95
N LEU A 68 -9.77 11.74 -3.29
CA LEU A 68 -10.27 10.89 -2.20
C LEU A 68 -10.65 11.70 -0.96
N ARG A 69 -9.89 12.75 -0.61
CA ARG A 69 -10.20 13.61 0.54
C ARG A 69 -11.46 14.43 0.32
N ASP A 70 -11.68 14.90 -0.89
CA ASP A 70 -12.91 15.64 -1.25
C ASP A 70 -14.15 14.75 -1.10
N GLN A 71 -14.05 13.48 -1.46
CA GLN A 71 -15.15 12.51 -1.31
C GLN A 71 -15.29 11.98 0.11
N PHE A 72 -14.18 11.84 0.83
CA PHE A 72 -14.12 11.28 2.20
C PHE A 72 -13.33 12.20 3.14
N PRO A 73 -13.94 13.34 3.61
CA PRO A 73 -13.22 14.34 4.42
C PRO A 73 -12.63 13.82 5.74
N GLN A 74 -13.14 12.68 6.25
CA GLN A 74 -12.64 12.04 7.47
C GLN A 74 -11.56 10.98 7.21
N LEU A 75 -11.15 10.81 5.93
CA LEU A 75 -10.16 9.83 5.56
C LEU A 75 -8.82 10.12 6.25
N GLN A 76 -8.32 9.13 6.99
CA GLN A 76 -7.00 9.21 7.61
C GLN A 76 -5.93 8.73 6.63
N LEU A 77 -4.99 9.61 6.26
CA LEU A 77 -3.81 9.25 5.49
C LEU A 77 -2.78 8.59 6.41
N CYS A 78 -2.25 7.46 6.00
CA CYS A 78 -1.31 6.65 6.76
C CYS A 78 -0.08 6.34 5.88
N GLY A 79 1.03 7.04 6.10
CA GLY A 79 2.30 6.81 5.43
C GLY A 79 3.44 6.65 6.43
N TYR A 80 4.63 6.24 6.00
CA TYR A 80 5.76 6.16 6.92
C TYR A 80 6.11 7.53 7.50
N TYR A 81 6.49 7.55 8.77
CA TYR A 81 6.90 8.79 9.40
C TYR A 81 8.27 9.24 8.86
N LEU A 82 8.24 10.25 7.98
CA LEU A 82 9.42 11.05 7.66
C LEU A 82 9.10 12.51 7.97
N PRO A 83 9.97 13.24 8.72
CA PRO A 83 9.71 14.64 9.05
C PRO A 83 9.59 15.56 7.83
N GLU A 84 10.13 15.13 6.69
CA GLU A 84 10.17 15.90 5.44
C GLU A 84 8.94 15.65 4.53
N GLU A 85 8.14 14.63 4.81
CA GLU A 85 6.98 14.27 4.01
C GLU A 85 5.70 14.54 4.81
N ASP A 86 5.08 15.68 4.54
CA ASP A 86 3.78 16.05 5.11
C ASP A 86 2.69 15.92 4.04
N PHE A 87 1.80 14.94 4.21
CA PHE A 87 0.64 14.75 3.35
C PHE A 87 -0.58 15.60 3.77
N GLY A 88 -0.36 16.58 4.65
CA GLY A 88 -1.38 17.53 5.09
C GLY A 88 -2.26 17.03 6.26
N VAL A 89 -3.42 17.67 6.42
CA VAL A 89 -4.35 17.41 7.52
C VAL A 89 -4.79 15.94 7.55
N ASN A 90 -4.95 15.37 8.74
CA ASN A 90 -5.25 13.94 8.99
C ASN A 90 -4.15 12.97 8.56
N HIS A 91 -2.92 13.41 8.36
CA HIS A 91 -1.80 12.51 8.14
C HIS A 91 -1.35 11.86 9.46
N ARG A 92 -1.24 10.53 9.43
CA ARG A 92 -0.68 9.73 10.51
C ARG A 92 0.63 9.09 10.06
N GLY A 93 1.74 9.50 10.66
CA GLY A 93 3.04 8.86 10.48
C GLY A 93 3.06 7.46 11.10
N LEU A 94 3.38 6.46 10.29
CA LEU A 94 3.52 5.07 10.70
C LEU A 94 4.98 4.73 11.01
N THR A 95 5.17 3.72 11.88
CA THR A 95 6.49 3.22 12.25
C THR A 95 6.65 1.73 11.95
N HIS A 96 7.89 1.27 11.85
CA HIS A 96 8.19 -0.14 11.61
C HIS A 96 7.60 -1.04 12.70
N HIS A 97 6.96 -2.16 12.30
CA HIS A 97 6.23 -3.09 13.16
C HIS A 97 4.97 -2.54 13.82
N GLU A 98 4.54 -1.34 13.48
CA GLU A 98 3.27 -0.81 13.95
C GLU A 98 2.10 -1.66 13.46
N ILE A 99 1.11 -1.86 14.35
CA ILE A 99 -0.08 -2.65 14.08
C ILE A 99 -1.25 -1.73 13.80
N ILE A 100 -1.86 -1.87 12.62
CA ILE A 100 -2.98 -1.05 12.16
C ILE A 100 -4.23 -1.92 11.98
N PRO A 101 -5.30 -1.66 12.72
CA PRO A 101 -6.56 -2.36 12.52
C PRO A 101 -7.39 -1.78 11.36
N ILE A 102 -8.08 -2.67 10.64
CA ILE A 102 -9.19 -2.39 9.73
C ILE A 102 -10.36 -3.27 10.15
N GLY A 103 -11.24 -2.76 10.99
CA GLY A 103 -12.22 -3.57 11.68
C GLY A 103 -11.55 -4.63 12.56
N THR A 104 -11.79 -5.91 12.28
CA THR A 104 -11.13 -7.04 12.96
C THR A 104 -9.90 -7.58 12.22
N GLU A 105 -9.59 -7.02 11.06
CA GLU A 105 -8.37 -7.35 10.32
C GLU A 105 -7.20 -6.52 10.80
N ILE A 106 -5.99 -7.06 10.70
CA ILE A 106 -4.77 -6.43 11.20
C ILE A 106 -3.73 -6.38 10.09
N LEU A 107 -3.15 -5.20 9.90
CA LEU A 107 -1.95 -4.99 9.08
C LEU A 107 -0.76 -4.70 9.99
N THR A 108 0.39 -5.27 9.67
CA THR A 108 1.68 -4.90 10.28
C THR A 108 2.48 -4.07 9.28
N VAL A 109 2.95 -2.92 9.71
CA VAL A 109 3.79 -2.03 8.90
C VAL A 109 5.21 -2.58 8.87
N LEU A 110 5.76 -2.77 7.69
CA LEU A 110 7.16 -3.15 7.48
C LEU A 110 7.85 -2.00 6.74
N HIS A 111 8.76 -1.28 7.39
CA HIS A 111 9.57 -0.27 6.71
C HIS A 111 10.56 -0.96 5.78
N THR A 112 10.49 -0.65 4.51
CA THR A 112 11.25 -1.30 3.44
C THR A 112 11.90 -0.27 2.52
N PRO A 113 12.82 0.57 3.07
CA PRO A 113 13.47 1.62 2.29
C PRO A 113 14.36 1.04 1.19
N GLY A 114 14.64 1.87 0.20
CA GLY A 114 15.60 1.55 -0.86
C GLY A 114 15.12 2.00 -2.24
N HIS A 115 13.92 1.64 -2.66
CA HIS A 115 13.29 2.28 -3.80
C HIS A 115 13.02 3.76 -3.50
N TYR A 116 12.43 4.01 -2.35
CA TYR A 116 12.27 5.34 -1.77
C TYR A 116 12.46 5.29 -0.24
N PRO A 117 12.85 6.40 0.44
CA PRO A 117 13.14 6.37 1.88
C PRO A 117 11.96 6.03 2.76
N ASP A 118 10.75 6.46 2.39
CA ASP A 118 9.50 6.24 3.12
C ASP A 118 8.76 4.94 2.73
N SER A 119 9.39 4.10 1.91
CA SER A 119 8.75 2.86 1.44
C SER A 119 8.35 1.95 2.58
N ILE A 120 7.09 1.53 2.59
CA ILE A 120 6.55 0.54 3.50
C ILE A 120 5.86 -0.58 2.75
N CYS A 121 5.87 -1.76 3.38
CA CYS A 121 4.99 -2.85 3.03
C CYS A 121 3.96 -3.05 4.15
N LEU A 122 2.78 -3.52 3.79
CA LEU A 122 1.68 -3.78 4.73
C LEU A 122 1.38 -5.26 4.74
N TRP A 123 1.70 -5.93 5.84
CA TRP A 123 1.56 -7.37 5.97
C TRP A 123 0.33 -7.77 6.77
N ASN A 124 -0.56 -8.55 6.16
CA ASN A 124 -1.62 -9.27 6.87
C ASN A 124 -1.17 -10.70 7.14
N LYS A 125 -0.75 -10.96 8.37
CA LYS A 125 -0.26 -12.28 8.80
C LYS A 125 -1.33 -13.36 8.72
N LYS A 126 -2.57 -13.02 9.07
CA LYS A 126 -3.70 -13.99 9.13
C LYS A 126 -4.01 -14.58 7.75
N ASP A 127 -4.02 -13.75 6.71
CA ASP A 127 -4.35 -14.17 5.35
C ASP A 127 -3.11 -14.41 4.48
N ASN A 128 -1.89 -14.37 5.09
CA ASN A 128 -0.63 -14.56 4.40
C ASN A 128 -0.50 -13.68 3.15
N CYS A 129 -0.70 -12.39 3.27
CA CYS A 129 -0.53 -11.47 2.15
C CYS A 129 0.20 -10.18 2.56
N VAL A 130 0.95 -9.61 1.61
CA VAL A 130 1.72 -8.39 1.80
C VAL A 130 1.56 -7.45 0.61
N PHE A 131 1.23 -6.18 0.87
CA PHE A 131 1.23 -5.11 -0.12
C PHE A 131 2.62 -4.50 -0.12
N THR A 132 3.32 -4.57 -1.23
CA THR A 132 4.76 -4.25 -1.30
C THR A 132 5.06 -2.91 -1.93
N GLY A 133 4.04 -2.19 -2.44
CA GLY A 133 4.29 -1.00 -3.24
C GLY A 133 5.35 -1.29 -4.30
N ASP A 134 6.36 -0.45 -4.37
CA ASP A 134 7.47 -0.55 -5.31
C ASP A 134 8.75 -1.19 -4.72
N THR A 135 8.66 -1.78 -3.54
CA THR A 135 9.79 -2.54 -2.98
C THR A 135 10.03 -3.82 -3.79
N MET A 136 8.96 -4.57 -4.08
CA MET A 136 9.04 -5.83 -4.82
C MET A 136 7.81 -6.00 -5.72
N PHE A 137 8.03 -6.51 -6.93
CA PHE A 137 7.01 -6.86 -7.92
C PHE A 137 7.04 -8.34 -8.26
N VAL A 138 6.07 -8.79 -9.02
CA VAL A 138 6.12 -10.13 -9.63
C VAL A 138 7.26 -10.18 -10.64
N GLY A 139 8.34 -10.90 -10.29
CA GLY A 139 9.48 -11.14 -11.17
C GLY A 139 10.55 -10.04 -11.20
N ARG A 140 10.43 -8.97 -10.41
CA ARG A 140 11.48 -7.94 -10.27
C ARG A 140 11.34 -7.11 -9.01
N THR A 141 12.30 -6.23 -8.76
CA THR A 141 12.33 -5.28 -7.64
C THR A 141 12.14 -3.84 -8.11
N GLY A 142 11.89 -2.94 -7.17
CA GLY A 142 11.91 -1.50 -7.41
C GLY A 142 13.25 -1.01 -7.95
N ARG A 143 13.21 0.10 -8.68
CA ARG A 143 14.41 0.77 -9.20
C ARG A 143 15.12 1.54 -8.10
N THR A 144 16.44 1.64 -8.22
CA THR A 144 17.30 2.41 -7.30
C THR A 144 18.17 3.40 -8.06
N ILE A 145 17.58 4.11 -9.02
CA ILE A 145 18.25 5.10 -9.88
C ILE A 145 17.94 6.56 -9.50
N GLY A 146 16.98 6.78 -8.60
CA GLY A 146 16.62 8.11 -8.12
C GLY A 146 17.59 8.62 -7.06
N ALA A 147 17.68 9.96 -6.90
CA ALA A 147 18.58 10.59 -5.94
C ALA A 147 18.33 10.18 -4.48
N LYS A 148 17.09 9.86 -4.13
CA LYS A 148 16.70 9.40 -2.78
C LYS A 148 16.74 7.86 -2.64
N SER A 149 17.03 7.10 -3.69
CA SER A 149 17.06 5.64 -3.66
C SER A 149 18.40 5.09 -3.14
N ASN A 150 18.38 3.85 -2.62
CA ASN A 150 19.57 3.18 -2.08
C ASN A 150 19.49 1.67 -2.30
N ILE A 151 20.41 1.14 -3.10
CA ILE A 151 20.43 -0.27 -3.46
C ILE A 151 20.70 -1.20 -2.26
N SER A 152 21.56 -0.80 -1.34
CA SER A 152 21.87 -1.60 -0.14
C SER A 152 20.65 -1.66 0.80
N HIS A 153 19.93 -0.55 0.95
CA HIS A 153 18.69 -0.55 1.72
C HIS A 153 17.63 -1.44 1.05
N LEU A 154 17.49 -1.37 -0.28
CA LEU A 154 16.53 -2.23 -0.99
C LEU A 154 16.89 -3.70 -0.84
N TYR A 155 18.18 -4.05 -0.92
CA TYR A 155 18.65 -5.40 -0.68
C TYR A 155 18.22 -5.90 0.72
N ASN A 156 18.52 -5.14 1.76
CA ASN A 156 18.15 -5.50 3.13
C ASN A 156 16.61 -5.60 3.30
N SER A 157 15.87 -4.65 2.72
CA SER A 157 14.39 -4.68 2.75
C SER A 157 13.82 -5.95 2.13
N ILE A 158 14.43 -6.44 1.05
CA ILE A 158 13.99 -7.67 0.40
C ILE A 158 14.44 -8.89 1.20
N TYR A 159 15.73 -9.03 1.49
CA TYR A 159 16.29 -10.26 2.05
C TYR A 159 16.07 -10.40 3.56
N GLU A 160 16.06 -9.30 4.31
CA GLU A 160 15.96 -9.34 5.77
C GLU A 160 14.55 -9.02 6.29
N THR A 161 13.67 -8.50 5.41
CA THR A 161 12.29 -8.14 5.82
C THR A 161 11.23 -8.92 5.06
N LEU A 162 11.29 -8.97 3.71
CA LEU A 162 10.23 -9.62 2.93
C LEU A 162 10.45 -11.13 2.78
N LEU A 163 11.65 -11.58 2.38
CA LEU A 163 11.92 -12.99 2.12
C LEU A 163 11.99 -13.86 3.40
N ILE A 164 11.97 -13.26 4.58
CA ILE A 164 11.81 -13.99 5.85
C ILE A 164 10.34 -14.24 6.22
N LEU A 165 9.40 -13.64 5.51
CA LEU A 165 7.97 -13.94 5.67
C LEU A 165 7.69 -15.38 5.22
N PRO A 166 6.56 -16.00 5.68
CA PRO A 166 6.21 -17.34 5.25
C PRO A 166 6.21 -17.47 3.72
N PRO A 167 6.79 -18.54 3.13
CA PRO A 167 6.92 -18.69 1.67
C PRO A 167 5.58 -18.67 0.90
N GLN A 168 4.47 -18.99 1.59
CA GLN A 168 3.12 -18.92 1.00
C GLN A 168 2.53 -17.50 1.01
N THR A 169 3.27 -16.49 1.51
CA THR A 169 2.79 -15.10 1.55
C THR A 169 2.60 -14.56 0.13
N ILE A 170 1.40 -14.12 -0.18
CA ILE A 170 1.06 -13.57 -1.49
C ILE A 170 1.46 -12.09 -1.55
N ILE A 171 2.22 -11.74 -2.58
CA ILE A 171 2.65 -10.36 -2.86
C ILE A 171 1.57 -9.64 -3.69
N TYR A 172 1.22 -8.42 -3.25
CA TYR A 172 0.41 -7.44 -3.97
C TYR A 172 1.25 -6.19 -4.22
N SER A 173 1.76 -6.04 -5.44
CA SER A 173 2.71 -4.98 -5.81
C SER A 173 2.05 -3.68 -6.28
N GLY A 174 2.79 -2.56 -6.27
CA GLY A 174 2.29 -1.24 -6.70
C GLY A 174 2.00 -1.13 -8.20
N HIS A 175 2.64 -1.96 -9.04
CA HIS A 175 2.44 -1.98 -10.50
C HIS A 175 2.25 -3.38 -11.05
N HIS A 176 1.49 -3.49 -12.16
CA HIS A 176 1.28 -4.73 -12.90
C HIS A 176 2.38 -4.96 -13.95
N TYR A 177 3.60 -5.25 -13.48
CA TYR A 177 4.73 -5.54 -14.38
C TYR A 177 4.87 -7.02 -14.73
N GLY A 178 4.38 -7.91 -13.91
CA GLY A 178 4.48 -9.35 -14.10
C GLY A 178 3.38 -9.92 -15.00
N PHE A 179 3.45 -11.20 -15.25
CA PHE A 179 2.41 -11.96 -15.98
C PHE A 179 1.18 -12.27 -15.12
N LYS A 180 1.25 -12.04 -13.80
CA LYS A 180 0.15 -12.14 -12.83
C LYS A 180 0.09 -10.88 -11.98
N LYS A 181 -1.09 -10.60 -11.40
CA LYS A 181 -1.30 -9.48 -10.46
C LYS A 181 -0.67 -9.73 -9.08
N SER A 182 -0.48 -10.99 -8.71
CA SER A 182 0.10 -11.42 -7.44
C SER A 182 0.75 -12.79 -7.58
N ILE A 183 1.71 -13.09 -6.71
CA ILE A 183 2.43 -14.36 -6.63
C ILE A 183 2.84 -14.61 -5.17
N SER A 184 3.06 -15.88 -4.78
CA SER A 184 3.69 -16.22 -3.50
C SER A 184 5.19 -15.89 -3.50
N LEU A 185 5.74 -15.62 -2.32
CA LEU A 185 7.18 -15.47 -2.09
C LEU A 185 7.97 -16.71 -2.44
#